data_5985200e9a760e5f4e92a1abc3554d6e
#
_entry.id   5985200e9a760e5f4e92a1abc3554d6e
#
_cell.length_a   1.000
_cell.length_b   1.000
_cell.length_c   1.000
_cell.angle_alpha   90.00
_cell.angle_beta   90.00
_cell.angle_gamma   90.00
#
_symmetry.space_group_name_H-M   'P 1'
#
loop_
_entity.id
_entity.type
_entity.pdbx_description
1 polymer ?
#
loop_
_entity_poly.entity_id
_entity_poly.type
_entity_poly.pdbx_seq_one_letter_code
_entity_poly.pdbx_strand_id
1 'polypeptide(L)'
;MNKTLLTLILLLVPFSLAHTTPRKKVGIVLSGGGAKGVAHIGAIKVLEELDIPIDYIAGTSIGAIIGGLYSIGYTSEQLEIIVKQTNWIDLLTDKISRDAIPFPVKLDDSKYLISLPINNNKKSGGIIKGRNISQLLQQLTESYNETINFDSLPIPFA
;
A
#
# COMPACT_ATOMS: atom_id res chain seq x y z
N MET A 1 46.90 -42.02 -7.72
CA MET A 1 45.87 -40.99 -8.02
C MET A 1 46.44 -39.64 -7.59
N ASN A 2 46.66 -38.72 -8.53
CA ASN A 2 47.33 -37.44 -8.25
C ASN A 2 46.52 -36.63 -7.27
N LYS A 3 47.15 -36.13 -6.21
CA LYS A 3 46.49 -35.30 -5.18
C LYS A 3 45.76 -34.08 -5.79
N THR A 4 46.30 -33.52 -6.87
CA THR A 4 45.70 -32.42 -7.65
C THR A 4 44.40 -32.83 -8.35
N LEU A 5 44.29 -34.05 -8.85
CA LEU A 5 43.08 -34.57 -9.48
C LEU A 5 41.95 -34.78 -8.45
N LEU A 6 42.32 -35.27 -7.26
CA LEU A 6 41.37 -35.48 -6.16
C LEU A 6 40.79 -34.13 -5.66
N THR A 7 41.64 -33.10 -5.56
CA THR A 7 41.23 -31.74 -5.16
C THR A 7 40.29 -31.10 -6.19
N LEU A 8 40.56 -31.33 -7.47
CA LEU A 8 39.74 -30.81 -8.56
C LEU A 8 38.33 -31.45 -8.59
N ILE A 9 38.27 -32.77 -8.33
CA ILE A 9 37.01 -33.52 -8.24
C ILE A 9 36.20 -33.06 -7.01
N LEU A 10 36.88 -32.79 -5.87
CA LEU A 10 36.22 -32.33 -4.65
C LEU A 10 35.64 -30.89 -4.80
N LEU A 11 36.26 -30.05 -5.64
CA LEU A 11 35.75 -28.68 -5.94
C LEU A 11 34.56 -28.66 -6.91
N LEU A 12 34.41 -29.70 -7.74
CA LEU A 12 33.34 -29.78 -8.73
C LEU A 12 32.02 -30.40 -8.19
N VAL A 13 32.12 -31.18 -7.13
CA VAL A 13 30.97 -31.90 -6.55
C VAL A 13 29.86 -30.97 -5.95
N PRO A 14 30.16 -29.83 -5.30
CA PRO A 14 29.08 -28.99 -4.74
C PRO A 14 28.27 -28.22 -5.77
N PHE A 15 28.76 -28.08 -7.01
CA PHE A 15 28.09 -27.25 -8.04
C PHE A 15 26.94 -27.96 -8.76
N SER A 16 26.83 -29.28 -8.65
CA SER A 16 25.87 -30.09 -9.42
C SER A 16 24.56 -30.44 -8.69
N LEU A 17 24.39 -30.05 -7.44
CA LEU A 17 23.26 -30.50 -6.62
C LEU A 17 22.20 -29.44 -6.27
N ALA A 18 22.38 -28.20 -6.70
CA ALA A 18 21.38 -27.15 -6.49
C ALA A 18 20.32 -27.15 -7.60
N HIS A 19 19.58 -28.25 -7.76
CA HIS A 19 18.29 -28.21 -8.44
C HIS A 19 17.29 -27.57 -7.50
N THR A 20 17.25 -26.24 -7.45
CA THR A 20 16.16 -25.52 -6.80
C THR A 20 14.91 -25.67 -7.67
N THR A 21 14.00 -26.55 -7.26
CA THR A 21 12.65 -26.53 -7.83
C THR A 21 12.08 -25.12 -7.62
N PRO A 22 11.58 -24.45 -8.68
CA PRO A 22 11.02 -23.12 -8.53
C PRO A 22 9.87 -23.17 -7.52
N ARG A 23 9.97 -22.37 -6.45
CA ARG A 23 8.89 -22.25 -5.46
C ARG A 23 7.61 -21.75 -6.12
N LYS A 24 6.48 -22.12 -5.57
CA LYS A 24 5.19 -21.55 -5.97
C LYS A 24 5.19 -20.05 -5.65
N LYS A 25 4.69 -19.24 -6.59
CA LYS A 25 4.50 -17.80 -6.37
C LYS A 25 3.30 -17.55 -5.46
N VAL A 26 3.43 -16.56 -4.58
CA VAL A 26 2.39 -16.16 -3.64
C VAL A 26 1.88 -14.78 -4.03
N GLY A 27 0.60 -14.69 -4.34
CA GLY A 27 -0.10 -13.42 -4.54
C GLY A 27 -1.05 -13.16 -3.38
N ILE A 28 -1.15 -11.91 -2.94
CA ILE A 28 -2.15 -11.49 -1.95
C ILE A 28 -3.15 -10.52 -2.55
N VAL A 29 -4.40 -10.62 -2.11
CA VAL A 29 -5.48 -9.71 -2.52
C VAL A 29 -6.02 -9.02 -1.27
N LEU A 30 -5.93 -7.69 -1.24
CA LEU A 30 -6.34 -6.87 -0.11
C LEU A 30 -7.63 -6.12 -0.46
N SER A 31 -8.71 -6.48 0.21
CA SER A 31 -10.04 -5.90 -0.04
C SER A 31 -10.17 -4.48 0.50
N GLY A 32 -11.19 -3.77 0.03
CA GLY A 32 -11.67 -2.56 0.68
C GLY A 32 -12.36 -2.86 2.03
N GLY A 33 -12.62 -1.82 2.82
CA GLY A 33 -13.32 -2.00 4.09
C GLY A 33 -13.19 -0.82 5.06
N GLY A 34 -12.67 0.32 4.59
CA GLY A 34 -12.44 1.49 5.44
C GLY A 34 -11.54 1.13 6.63
N ALA A 35 -11.92 1.55 7.84
CA ALA A 35 -11.13 1.31 9.04
C ALA A 35 -10.82 -0.19 9.31
N LYS A 36 -11.69 -1.10 8.87
CA LYS A 36 -11.45 -2.55 9.01
C LYS A 36 -10.27 -3.05 8.19
N GLY A 37 -9.89 -2.33 7.13
CA GLY A 37 -8.76 -2.69 6.29
C GLY A 37 -7.41 -2.65 7.00
N VAL A 38 -7.31 -1.99 8.16
CA VAL A 38 -6.11 -2.05 9.02
C VAL A 38 -5.72 -3.49 9.37
N ALA A 39 -6.68 -4.42 9.41
CA ALA A 39 -6.41 -5.84 9.62
C ALA A 39 -5.48 -6.46 8.55
N HIS A 40 -5.40 -5.87 7.35
CA HIS A 40 -4.47 -6.32 6.32
C HIS A 40 -3.01 -6.22 6.76
N ILE A 41 -2.67 -5.20 7.56
CA ILE A 41 -1.32 -5.04 8.12
C ILE A 41 -0.96 -6.23 9.01
N GLY A 42 -1.90 -6.68 9.84
CA GLY A 42 -1.71 -7.86 10.68
C GLY A 42 -1.49 -9.14 9.85
N ALA A 43 -2.21 -9.29 8.74
CA ALA A 43 -2.02 -10.43 7.84
C ALA A 43 -0.64 -10.38 7.15
N ILE A 44 -0.22 -9.22 6.68
CA ILE A 44 1.12 -9.02 6.09
C ILE A 44 2.21 -9.33 7.12
N LYS A 45 2.04 -8.85 8.36
CA LYS A 45 2.98 -9.10 9.45
C LYS A 45 3.19 -10.59 9.72
N VAL A 46 2.12 -11.38 9.73
CA VAL A 46 2.22 -12.85 9.87
C VAL A 46 2.98 -13.47 8.70
N LEU A 47 2.78 -12.99 7.48
CA LEU A 47 3.52 -13.48 6.32
C LEU A 47 5.01 -13.14 6.42
N GLU A 48 5.36 -11.93 6.89
CA GLU A 48 6.74 -11.54 7.17
C GLU A 48 7.38 -12.42 8.26
N GLU A 49 6.68 -12.64 9.39
CA GLU A 49 7.15 -13.48 10.50
C GLU A 49 7.38 -14.94 10.10
N LEU A 50 6.65 -15.44 9.11
CA LEU A 50 6.78 -16.78 8.58
C LEU A 50 7.75 -16.88 7.39
N ASP A 51 8.44 -15.80 7.04
CA ASP A 51 9.33 -15.71 5.87
C ASP A 51 8.64 -16.14 4.56
N ILE A 52 7.32 -15.89 4.43
CA ILE A 52 6.56 -16.19 3.22
C ILE A 52 6.75 -15.04 2.23
N PRO A 53 7.51 -15.22 1.16
CA PRO A 53 7.75 -14.15 0.19
C PRO A 53 6.49 -13.89 -0.64
N ILE A 54 6.09 -12.61 -0.72
CA ILE A 54 4.97 -12.14 -1.52
C ILE A 54 5.49 -11.74 -2.89
N ASP A 55 4.97 -12.35 -3.95
CA ASP A 55 5.39 -12.11 -5.35
C ASP A 55 4.48 -11.14 -6.09
N TYR A 56 3.26 -10.92 -5.63
CA TYR A 56 2.28 -10.06 -6.27
C TYR A 56 1.24 -9.56 -5.26
N ILE A 57 0.82 -8.31 -5.43
CA ILE A 57 -0.22 -7.71 -4.58
C ILE A 57 -1.30 -7.09 -5.46
N ALA A 58 -2.57 -7.35 -5.12
CA ALA A 58 -3.70 -6.62 -5.67
C ALA A 58 -4.50 -5.99 -4.53
N GLY A 59 -4.97 -4.75 -4.73
CA GLY A 59 -5.64 -4.03 -3.65
C GLY A 59 -6.80 -3.16 -4.12
N THR A 60 -7.80 -2.98 -3.23
CA THR A 60 -8.93 -2.07 -3.47
C THR A 60 -9.12 -1.16 -2.26
N SER A 61 -9.34 0.16 -2.47
CA SER A 61 -9.55 1.16 -1.41
C SER A 61 -8.40 1.13 -0.39
N ILE A 62 -8.70 0.95 0.91
CA ILE A 62 -7.65 0.84 1.95
C ILE A 62 -6.66 -0.29 1.67
N GLY A 63 -7.11 -1.39 1.07
CA GLY A 63 -6.23 -2.47 0.63
C GLY A 63 -5.25 -2.05 -0.46
N ALA A 64 -5.66 -1.11 -1.34
CA ALA A 64 -4.76 -0.53 -2.34
C ALA A 64 -3.73 0.39 -1.69
N ILE A 65 -4.10 1.16 -0.67
CA ILE A 65 -3.17 2.02 0.07
C ILE A 65 -2.12 1.17 0.78
N ILE A 66 -2.56 0.19 1.56
CA ILE A 66 -1.66 -0.69 2.32
C ILE A 66 -0.78 -1.52 1.37
N GLY A 67 -1.40 -2.16 0.37
CA GLY A 67 -0.69 -2.99 -0.60
C GLY A 67 0.28 -2.21 -1.46
N GLY A 68 -0.10 -1.02 -1.92
CA GLY A 68 0.75 -0.14 -2.71
C GLY A 68 1.98 0.34 -1.93
N LEU A 69 1.79 0.77 -0.67
CA LEU A 69 2.91 1.15 0.19
C LEU A 69 3.83 -0.04 0.49
N TYR A 70 3.26 -1.21 0.76
CA TYR A 70 4.05 -2.42 0.96
C TYR A 70 4.82 -2.82 -0.31
N SER A 71 4.21 -2.69 -1.49
CA SER A 71 4.83 -2.99 -2.78
C SER A 71 6.06 -2.15 -3.08
N ILE A 72 6.14 -0.93 -2.55
CA ILE A 72 7.29 -0.03 -2.69
C ILE A 72 8.32 -0.17 -1.56
N GLY A 73 8.12 -1.12 -0.63
CA GLY A 73 9.12 -1.50 0.37
C GLY A 73 8.84 -1.06 1.80
N TYR A 74 7.64 -0.54 2.12
CA TYR A 74 7.25 -0.34 3.53
C TYR A 74 7.07 -1.69 4.22
N THR A 75 7.58 -1.82 5.44
CA THR A 75 7.33 -3.00 6.28
C THR A 75 5.97 -2.92 6.97
N SER A 76 5.46 -4.07 7.44
CA SER A 76 4.22 -4.10 8.22
C SER A 76 4.28 -3.19 9.47
N GLU A 77 5.43 -3.11 10.12
CA GLU A 77 5.65 -2.24 11.27
C GLU A 77 5.56 -0.75 10.91
N GLN A 78 6.18 -0.34 9.80
CA GLN A 78 6.09 1.04 9.31
C GLN A 78 4.65 1.41 8.93
N LEU A 79 3.93 0.51 8.27
CA LEU A 79 2.52 0.70 7.95
C LEU A 79 1.65 0.83 9.20
N GLU A 80 1.92 0.05 10.24
CA GLU A 80 1.22 0.13 11.53
C GLU A 80 1.43 1.49 12.19
N ILE A 81 2.66 2.02 12.17
CA ILE A 81 2.99 3.35 12.69
C ILE A 81 2.22 4.43 11.92
N ILE A 82 2.26 4.39 10.59
CA ILE A 82 1.55 5.36 9.74
C ILE A 82 0.06 5.35 10.05
N VAL A 83 -0.54 4.17 10.15
CA VAL A 83 -1.98 4.04 10.42
C VAL A 83 -2.35 4.57 11.80
N LYS A 84 -1.52 4.31 12.84
CA LYS A 84 -1.77 4.79 14.20
C LYS A 84 -1.60 6.30 14.35
N GLN A 85 -0.68 6.90 13.60
CA GLN A 85 -0.38 8.33 13.67
C GLN A 85 -1.31 9.19 12.81
N THR A 86 -1.99 8.58 11.84
CA THR A 86 -2.84 9.30 10.88
C THR A 86 -4.25 9.49 11.44
N ASN A 87 -4.72 10.75 11.45
CA ASN A 87 -6.13 11.03 11.74
C ASN A 87 -6.99 10.77 10.48
N TRP A 88 -7.47 9.53 10.35
CA TRP A 88 -8.22 9.07 9.19
C TRP A 88 -9.54 9.83 8.97
N ILE A 89 -10.17 10.32 10.04
CA ILE A 89 -11.43 11.06 9.93
C ILE A 89 -11.16 12.39 9.21
N ASP A 90 -10.17 13.15 9.63
CA ASP A 90 -9.83 14.42 9.02
C ASP A 90 -9.28 14.24 7.59
N LEU A 91 -8.51 13.15 7.38
CA LEU A 91 -7.97 12.80 6.08
C LEU A 91 -9.07 12.48 5.04
N LEU A 92 -10.07 11.69 5.43
CA LEU A 92 -11.15 11.26 4.54
C LEU A 92 -12.23 12.30 4.36
N THR A 93 -12.43 13.19 5.34
CA THR A 93 -13.49 14.19 5.27
C THR A 93 -13.04 15.50 4.64
N ASP A 94 -11.74 15.67 4.36
CA ASP A 94 -11.16 16.94 3.89
C ASP A 94 -11.62 18.13 4.77
N LYS A 95 -11.85 17.91 6.05
CA LYS A 95 -12.32 18.94 6.96
C LYS A 95 -11.31 20.09 6.99
N ILE A 96 -11.75 21.22 6.48
CA ILE A 96 -11.09 22.50 6.72
C ILE A 96 -11.39 22.86 8.18
N SER A 97 -10.35 23.31 8.92
CA SER A 97 -10.56 23.81 10.28
C SER A 97 -11.73 24.79 10.28
N ARG A 98 -12.67 24.59 11.21
CA ARG A 98 -13.88 25.42 11.30
C ARG A 98 -13.55 26.90 11.42
N ASP A 99 -12.37 27.24 11.93
CA ASP A 99 -11.90 28.62 12.07
C ASP A 99 -11.49 29.25 10.72
N ALA A 100 -11.10 28.45 9.75
CA ALA A 100 -10.74 28.90 8.39
C ALA A 100 -11.95 29.01 7.44
N ILE A 101 -13.16 28.60 7.87
CA ILE A 101 -14.36 28.69 7.04
C ILE A 101 -15.05 30.04 7.27
N PRO A 102 -15.35 30.83 6.23
CA PRO A 102 -16.12 32.08 6.37
C PRO A 102 -17.49 31.84 7.00
N PHE A 103 -17.93 32.77 7.85
CA PHE A 103 -19.17 32.64 8.62
C PHE A 103 -20.43 32.31 7.79
N PRO A 104 -20.65 32.87 6.59
CA PRO A 104 -21.81 32.53 5.77
C PRO A 104 -21.84 31.04 5.37
N VAL A 105 -20.67 30.44 5.10
CA VAL A 105 -20.54 29.03 4.71
C VAL A 105 -20.75 28.11 5.92
N LYS A 106 -20.36 28.56 7.14
CA LYS A 106 -20.61 27.82 8.38
C LYS A 106 -22.09 27.59 8.67
N LEU A 107 -22.93 28.54 8.30
CA LEU A 107 -24.39 28.46 8.51
C LEU A 107 -25.06 27.46 7.58
N ASP A 108 -24.53 27.29 6.39
CA ASP A 108 -25.07 26.36 5.38
C ASP A 108 -24.64 24.92 5.65
N ASP A 109 -23.38 24.72 6.01
CA ASP A 109 -22.82 23.39 6.35
C ASP A 109 -23.43 22.78 7.63
N SER A 110 -23.97 23.60 8.52
CA SER A 110 -24.56 23.10 9.77
C SER A 110 -25.93 22.41 9.57
N LYS A 111 -26.55 22.58 8.41
CA LYS A 111 -27.89 22.05 8.13
C LYS A 111 -27.92 20.63 7.59
N TYR A 112 -26.81 20.16 7.03
CA TYR A 112 -26.76 18.86 6.35
C TYR A 112 -25.54 18.06 6.78
N LEU A 113 -25.75 16.80 7.15
CA LEU A 113 -24.68 15.83 7.42
C LEU A 113 -23.93 15.44 6.15
N ILE A 114 -24.59 15.54 5.00
CA ILE A 114 -24.04 15.22 3.67
C ILE A 114 -24.65 16.21 2.67
N SER A 115 -23.83 17.02 2.01
CA SER A 115 -24.24 17.88 0.89
C SER A 115 -23.80 17.24 -0.42
N LEU A 116 -24.77 16.78 -1.21
CA LEU A 116 -24.52 16.34 -2.57
C LEU A 116 -24.77 17.52 -3.52
N PRO A 117 -23.78 18.03 -4.25
CA PRO A 117 -23.99 19.08 -5.23
C PRO A 117 -24.77 18.51 -6.42
N ILE A 118 -26.07 18.81 -6.48
CA ILE A 118 -26.91 18.50 -7.64
C ILE A 118 -26.77 19.65 -8.63
N ASN A 119 -25.78 19.62 -9.48
CA ASN A 119 -25.66 20.53 -10.58
C ASN A 119 -25.57 19.75 -11.89
N ASN A 120 -26.53 20.00 -12.80
CA ASN A 120 -26.71 19.27 -14.05
C ASN A 120 -25.52 19.32 -15.03
N ASN A 121 -24.49 20.12 -14.77
CA ASN A 121 -23.36 20.35 -15.69
C ASN A 121 -21.97 20.01 -15.12
N LYS A 122 -21.86 19.48 -13.91
CA LYS A 122 -20.58 19.00 -13.39
C LYS A 122 -20.72 17.53 -12.99
N LYS A 123 -19.93 16.65 -13.59
CA LYS A 123 -19.77 15.27 -13.18
C LYS A 123 -19.50 15.27 -11.68
N SER A 124 -20.45 14.76 -10.91
CA SER A 124 -20.36 14.64 -9.46
C SER A 124 -19.10 13.84 -9.14
N GLY A 125 -18.04 14.50 -8.71
CA GLY A 125 -16.94 13.85 -8.03
C GLY A 125 -17.48 13.17 -6.77
N GLY A 126 -16.86 12.09 -6.31
CA GLY A 126 -17.28 11.36 -5.12
C GLY A 126 -17.48 12.26 -3.88
N ILE A 127 -18.14 11.72 -2.87
CA ILE A 127 -18.46 12.39 -1.60
C ILE A 127 -17.19 12.91 -0.89
N ILE A 128 -16.04 12.31 -1.18
CA ILE A 128 -14.72 12.65 -0.63
C ILE A 128 -13.93 13.38 -1.72
N LYS A 129 -13.47 14.61 -1.47
CA LYS A 129 -12.62 15.35 -2.40
C LYS A 129 -11.23 14.74 -2.55
N GLY A 130 -10.75 14.03 -1.52
CA GLY A 130 -9.52 13.26 -1.54
C GLY A 130 -8.23 14.08 -1.55
N ARG A 131 -8.29 15.39 -1.29
CA ARG A 131 -7.09 16.26 -1.29
C ARG A 131 -6.08 15.81 -0.24
N ASN A 132 -6.53 15.64 0.99
CA ASN A 132 -5.65 15.31 2.11
C ASN A 132 -5.05 13.91 1.94
N ILE A 133 -5.83 12.95 1.45
CA ILE A 133 -5.32 11.61 1.18
C ILE A 133 -4.32 11.59 0.02
N SER A 134 -4.59 12.36 -1.04
CA SER A 134 -3.64 12.52 -2.16
C SER A 134 -2.33 13.12 -1.71
N GLN A 135 -2.38 14.14 -0.85
CA GLN A 135 -1.17 14.77 -0.29
C GLN A 135 -0.39 13.80 0.59
N LEU A 136 -1.05 13.04 1.46
CA LEU A 136 -0.40 12.02 2.28
C LEU A 136 0.27 10.95 1.39
N LEU A 137 -0.45 10.43 0.40
CA LEU A 137 0.11 9.42 -0.50
C LEU A 137 1.31 9.98 -1.28
N GLN A 138 1.23 11.21 -1.76
CA GLN A 138 2.35 11.87 -2.44
C GLN A 138 3.59 11.96 -1.55
N GLN A 139 3.42 12.31 -0.28
CA GLN A 139 4.52 12.33 0.69
C GLN A 139 5.11 10.93 0.93
N LEU A 140 4.25 9.92 1.10
CA LEU A 140 4.70 8.55 1.36
C LEU A 140 5.33 7.88 0.13
N THR A 141 5.04 8.37 -1.07
CA THR A 141 5.58 7.82 -2.34
C THR A 141 6.57 8.76 -3.01
N GLU A 142 7.13 9.73 -2.30
CA GLU A 142 8.01 10.77 -2.86
C GLU A 142 9.22 10.17 -3.61
N SER A 143 9.74 9.03 -3.16
CA SER A 143 10.83 8.31 -3.82
C SER A 143 10.44 7.70 -5.18
N TYR A 144 9.15 7.69 -5.52
CA TYR A 144 8.58 7.12 -6.74
C TYR A 144 7.84 8.19 -7.56
N ASN A 145 8.42 9.40 -7.69
CA ASN A 145 7.79 10.55 -8.37
C ASN A 145 7.71 10.44 -9.89
N GLU A 146 8.37 9.45 -10.49
CA GLU A 146 8.29 9.21 -11.93
C GLU A 146 7.10 8.31 -12.27
N THR A 147 6.61 8.40 -13.51
CA THR A 147 5.56 7.50 -14.00
C THR A 147 6.13 6.09 -14.09
N ILE A 148 5.94 5.31 -13.04
CA ILE A 148 6.45 3.95 -12.94
C ILE A 148 5.33 2.98 -13.31
N ASN A 149 5.67 1.98 -14.11
CA ASN A 149 4.78 0.83 -14.32
C ASN A 149 4.69 0.04 -13.00
N PHE A 150 3.49 -0.21 -12.53
CA PHE A 150 3.26 -0.95 -11.28
C PHE A 150 3.77 -2.39 -11.31
N ASP A 151 3.92 -2.97 -12.51
CA ASP A 151 4.57 -4.27 -12.69
C ASP A 151 6.08 -4.23 -12.41
N SER A 152 6.70 -3.05 -12.42
CA SER A 152 8.13 -2.85 -12.18
C SER A 152 8.47 -2.47 -10.74
N LEU A 153 7.48 -2.42 -9.85
CA LEU A 153 7.70 -2.20 -8.43
C LEU A 153 8.47 -3.38 -7.79
N PRO A 154 9.13 -3.18 -6.66
CA PRO A 154 9.79 -4.27 -5.92
C PRO A 154 8.89 -5.50 -5.71
N ILE A 155 7.60 -5.27 -5.44
CA ILE A 155 6.56 -6.29 -5.55
C ILE A 155 5.53 -5.76 -6.55
N PRO A 156 5.29 -6.42 -7.69
CA PRO A 156 4.29 -6.02 -8.66
C PRO A 156 2.91 -5.82 -8.03
N PHE A 157 2.22 -4.74 -8.44
CA PHE A 157 0.98 -4.27 -7.81
C PHE A 157 -0.13 -3.98 -8.84
N ALA A 158 -1.39 -4.29 -8.48
CA ALA A 158 -2.60 -3.98 -9.26
C ALA A 158 -3.76 -3.48 -8.38
#